data_10a4978fb66e6063c972a160d1875c12
#
_entry.id   10a4978fb66e6063c972a160d1875c12
#
_cell.length_a   1.000
_cell.length_b   1.000
_cell.length_c   1.000
_cell.angle_alpha   90.00
_cell.angle_beta   90.00
_cell.angle_gamma   90.00
#
_symmetry.space_group_name_H-M   'P 1'
#
loop_
_entity.id
_entity.type
_entity.pdbx_description
1 polymer ?
#
loop_
_entity_poly.entity_id
_entity_poly.type
_entity_poly.pdbx_seq_one_letter_code
_entity_poly.pdbx_strand_id
1 'polypeptide(L)'
;MHHVDTWTPKLVGERLIEAIRWARYNAGPTGPAPVRALMPTYIASPKEREEAGWDGQENVIDPTEVPSYRRPLKPREVSALIEALYWPAQYSVVELPTATRVLNLWLRCKVYRGNFDRVIETRREFSRATAYRYRDKALAAIAVGLERDEVPTP
;
A
#
# COMPACT_ATOMS: atom_id res chain seq x y z
N MET A 1 -25.12 -6.39 -21.75
CA MET A 1 -23.87 -7.16 -21.63
C MET A 1 -23.21 -6.76 -20.33
N HIS A 2 -23.27 -7.62 -19.33
CA HIS A 2 -22.48 -7.41 -18.12
C HIS A 2 -21.02 -7.65 -18.48
N HIS A 3 -20.19 -6.60 -18.51
CA HIS A 3 -18.75 -6.75 -18.49
C HIS A 3 -18.45 -7.43 -17.15
N VAL A 4 -18.15 -8.71 -17.20
CA VAL A 4 -17.52 -9.39 -16.08
C VAL A 4 -16.10 -8.82 -16.06
N ASP A 5 -15.86 -7.88 -15.16
CA ASP A 5 -14.53 -7.32 -14.99
C ASP A 5 -13.62 -8.43 -14.46
N THR A 6 -12.79 -8.95 -15.35
CA THR A 6 -11.87 -10.05 -15.10
C THR A 6 -10.61 -9.51 -14.40
N TRP A 7 -10.08 -10.22 -13.43
CA TRP A 7 -8.83 -9.84 -12.79
C TRP A 7 -7.66 -9.89 -13.79
N THR A 8 -7.07 -8.74 -14.06
CA THR A 8 -5.88 -8.63 -14.90
C THR A 8 -4.64 -8.41 -14.02
N PRO A 9 -3.43 -8.83 -14.47
CA PRO A 9 -2.19 -8.56 -13.74
C PRO A 9 -1.98 -7.07 -13.42
N LYS A 10 -2.42 -6.19 -14.32
CA LYS A 10 -2.35 -4.73 -14.12
C LYS A 10 -3.25 -4.29 -12.97
N LEU A 11 -4.51 -4.73 -12.96
CA LEU A 11 -5.48 -4.40 -11.91
C LEU A 11 -5.03 -4.92 -10.54
N VAL A 12 -4.47 -6.15 -10.50
CA VAL A 12 -3.86 -6.72 -9.29
C VAL A 12 -2.73 -5.83 -8.79
N GLY A 13 -1.84 -5.39 -9.66
CA GLY A 13 -0.72 -4.51 -9.30
C GLY A 13 -1.19 -3.16 -8.75
N GLU A 14 -2.18 -2.54 -9.37
CA GLU A 14 -2.78 -1.27 -8.91
C GLU A 14 -3.42 -1.43 -7.53
N ARG A 15 -4.17 -2.51 -7.34
CA ARG A 15 -4.82 -2.79 -6.05
C ARG A 15 -3.84 -3.08 -4.93
N LEU A 16 -2.76 -3.83 -5.20
CA LEU A 16 -1.68 -4.05 -4.24
C LEU A 16 -0.97 -2.75 -3.84
N ILE A 17 -0.68 -1.88 -4.80
CA ILE A 17 -0.08 -0.57 -4.52
C ILE A 17 -1.00 0.27 -3.63
N GLU A 18 -2.29 0.29 -3.94
CA GLU A 18 -3.30 1.00 -3.15
C GLU A 18 -3.37 0.47 -1.72
N ALA A 19 -3.44 -0.86 -1.54
CA ALA A 19 -3.50 -1.52 -0.24
C ALA A 19 -2.26 -1.21 0.62
N ILE A 20 -1.06 -1.27 0.03
CA ILE A 20 0.19 -0.96 0.75
C ILE A 20 0.26 0.53 1.12
N ARG A 21 -0.15 1.42 0.23
CA ARG A 21 -0.22 2.86 0.52
C ARG A 21 -1.20 3.14 1.65
N TRP A 22 -2.39 2.55 1.60
CA TRP A 22 -3.37 2.66 2.67
C TRP A 22 -2.80 2.15 4.01
N ALA A 23 -2.21 0.96 4.02
CA ALA A 23 -1.60 0.38 5.22
C ALA A 23 -0.50 1.27 5.80
N ARG A 24 0.35 1.84 4.97
CA ARG A 24 1.41 2.77 5.40
C ARG A 24 0.88 3.94 6.20
N TYR A 25 -0.28 4.48 5.83
CA TYR A 25 -0.85 5.67 6.49
C TYR A 25 -1.79 5.33 7.65
N ASN A 26 -2.40 4.15 7.65
CA ASN A 26 -3.49 3.82 8.57
C ASN A 26 -3.14 2.71 9.57
N ALA A 27 -2.16 1.84 9.29
CA ALA A 27 -1.78 0.76 10.19
C ALA A 27 -1.01 1.21 11.43
N GLY A 28 -0.59 2.46 11.49
CA GLY A 28 0.20 2.99 12.60
C GLY A 28 1.61 2.38 12.71
N PRO A 29 2.43 2.82 13.66
CA PRO A 29 3.75 2.26 13.89
C PRO A 29 3.61 0.84 14.46
N THR A 30 4.23 -0.15 13.80
CA THR A 30 4.22 -1.57 14.20
C THR A 30 5.31 -1.92 15.22
N GLY A 31 6.11 -0.95 15.64
CA GLY A 31 7.14 -1.12 16.66
C GLY A 31 6.64 -0.87 18.09
N PRO A 32 7.44 -1.24 19.12
CA PRO A 32 7.13 -0.84 20.46
C PRO A 32 7.03 0.69 20.52
N ALA A 33 6.00 1.19 21.20
CA ALA A 33 5.81 2.63 21.36
C ALA A 33 7.10 3.23 21.93
N PRO A 34 7.64 4.32 21.35
CA PRO A 34 8.79 4.97 21.95
C PRO A 34 8.43 5.31 23.39
N VAL A 35 9.33 4.98 24.30
CA VAL A 35 9.18 5.37 25.72
C VAL A 35 9.09 6.89 25.71
N ARG A 36 7.88 7.40 25.80
CA ARG A 36 7.67 8.82 26.01
C ARG A 36 8.21 9.09 27.40
N ALA A 37 9.33 9.81 27.47
CA ALA A 37 9.71 10.41 28.71
C ALA A 37 8.46 11.08 29.29
N LEU A 38 8.15 10.85 30.55
CA LEU A 38 7.06 11.49 31.28
C LEU A 38 7.36 13.00 31.40
N MET A 39 7.39 13.67 30.25
CA MET A 39 7.27 15.12 30.26
C MET A 39 5.80 15.42 30.56
N PRO A 40 5.51 16.21 31.58
CA PRO A 40 4.16 16.68 31.81
C PRO A 40 3.65 17.28 30.50
N THR A 41 2.50 16.83 30.07
CA THR A 41 1.89 17.33 28.84
C THR A 41 1.66 18.83 29.04
N TYR A 42 2.49 19.64 28.40
CA TYR A 42 2.28 21.09 28.39
C TYR A 42 1.00 21.35 27.60
N ILE A 43 -0.05 21.72 28.30
CA ILE A 43 -1.30 22.16 27.70
C ILE A 43 -1.18 23.67 27.55
N ALA A 44 -0.91 24.15 26.36
CA ALA A 44 -0.88 25.58 26.09
C ALA A 44 -2.22 26.22 26.50
N SER A 45 -2.14 27.33 27.22
CA SER A 45 -3.32 28.12 27.59
C SER A 45 -4.02 28.66 26.34
N PRO A 46 -5.32 28.97 26.41
CA PRO A 46 -6.02 29.58 25.27
C PRO A 46 -5.31 30.80 24.71
N LYS A 47 -4.75 31.64 25.59
CA LYS A 47 -4.02 32.87 25.23
C LYS A 47 -2.72 32.57 24.48
N GLU A 48 -1.98 31.54 24.87
CA GLU A 48 -0.75 31.12 24.17
C GLU A 48 -1.03 30.51 22.81
N ARG A 49 -2.20 29.85 22.62
CA ARG A 49 -2.64 29.36 21.32
C ARG A 49 -2.99 30.50 20.37
N GLU A 50 -3.66 31.53 20.89
CA GLU A 50 -4.04 32.73 20.18
C GLU A 50 -2.80 33.52 19.71
N GLU A 51 -1.83 33.72 20.63
CA GLU A 51 -0.56 34.38 20.33
C GLU A 51 0.31 33.57 19.35
N ALA A 52 0.24 32.25 19.35
CA ALA A 52 0.95 31.38 18.43
C ALA A 52 0.28 31.24 17.05
N GLY A 53 -0.86 31.89 16.84
CA GLY A 53 -1.60 31.83 15.57
C GLY A 53 -2.25 30.44 15.30
N TRP A 54 -2.48 29.67 16.35
CA TRP A 54 -3.09 28.34 16.25
C TRP A 54 -4.61 28.40 16.15
N ASP A 55 -5.19 29.58 16.30
CA ASP A 55 -6.63 29.76 16.18
C ASP A 55 -7.07 29.89 14.73
N GLY A 56 -7.70 28.83 14.26
CA GLY A 56 -8.78 28.94 13.30
C GLY A 56 -8.46 28.97 11.83
N GLN A 57 -7.27 28.63 11.39
CA GLN A 57 -7.16 28.05 10.06
C GLN A 57 -7.15 26.52 10.19
N GLU A 58 -8.34 25.97 10.43
CA GLU A 58 -8.61 24.63 9.90
C GLU A 58 -8.28 24.74 8.40
N ASN A 59 -7.14 24.20 8.01
CA ASN A 59 -6.90 23.88 6.61
C ASN A 59 -8.01 22.89 6.26
N VAL A 60 -9.12 23.40 5.77
CA VAL A 60 -10.18 22.62 5.15
C VAL A 60 -9.57 22.04 3.90
N ILE A 61 -8.88 20.93 4.05
CA ILE A 61 -8.38 20.16 2.92
C ILE A 61 -9.63 19.73 2.16
N ASP A 62 -9.76 20.21 0.92
CA ASP A 62 -10.86 19.79 0.05
C ASP A 62 -10.87 18.25 0.01
N PRO A 63 -11.98 17.60 0.39
CA PRO A 63 -12.08 16.14 0.38
C PRO A 63 -11.74 15.50 -0.97
N THR A 64 -11.84 16.27 -2.07
CA THR A 64 -11.49 15.84 -3.42
C THR A 64 -9.98 15.83 -3.67
N GLU A 65 -9.20 16.62 -2.92
CA GLU A 65 -7.74 16.64 -3.01
C GLU A 65 -7.04 15.58 -2.14
N VAL A 66 -7.78 14.95 -1.21
CA VAL A 66 -7.22 13.90 -0.36
C VAL A 66 -7.06 12.62 -1.18
N PRO A 67 -5.84 12.10 -1.33
CA PRO A 67 -5.62 10.83 -2.01
C PRO A 67 -6.50 9.71 -1.43
N SER A 68 -6.97 8.79 -2.27
CA SER A 68 -7.90 7.72 -1.88
C SER A 68 -7.46 6.92 -0.65
N TYR A 69 -6.15 6.71 -0.48
CA TYR A 69 -5.58 6.01 0.68
C TYR A 69 -5.59 6.82 2.00
N ARG A 70 -5.92 8.12 1.96
CA ARG A 70 -6.07 9.00 3.14
C ARG A 70 -7.52 9.31 3.47
N ARG A 71 -8.46 9.03 2.56
CA ARG A 71 -9.89 9.23 2.81
C ARG A 71 -10.37 8.22 3.85
N PRO A 72 -11.35 8.59 4.70
CA PRO A 72 -12.06 7.61 5.48
C PRO A 72 -12.78 6.63 4.53
N LEU A 73 -12.42 5.36 4.62
CA LEU A 73 -12.98 4.29 3.81
C LEU A 73 -14.12 3.62 4.57
N LYS A 74 -15.07 3.06 3.84
CA LYS A 74 -16.10 2.20 4.43
C LYS A 74 -15.47 0.92 4.97
N PRO A 75 -16.01 0.31 6.03
CA PRO A 75 -15.45 -0.93 6.59
C PRO A 75 -15.23 -2.05 5.56
N ARG A 76 -16.11 -2.16 4.58
CA ARG A 76 -16.02 -3.14 3.50
C ARG A 76 -14.81 -2.90 2.58
N GLU A 77 -14.52 -1.64 2.27
CA GLU A 77 -13.36 -1.25 1.47
C GLU A 77 -12.06 -1.51 2.24
N VAL A 78 -12.05 -1.23 3.54
CA VAL A 78 -10.92 -1.55 4.43
C VAL A 78 -10.64 -3.05 4.46
N SER A 79 -11.69 -3.88 4.62
CA SER A 79 -11.55 -5.34 4.60
C SER A 79 -10.95 -5.84 3.28
N ALA A 80 -11.43 -5.31 2.15
CA ALA A 80 -10.93 -5.67 0.83
C ALA A 80 -9.44 -5.26 0.63
N LEU A 81 -9.02 -4.12 1.19
CA LEU A 81 -7.61 -3.71 1.14
C LEU A 81 -6.73 -4.59 2.03
N ILE A 82 -7.22 -4.96 3.21
CA ILE A 82 -6.51 -5.89 4.10
C ILE A 82 -6.35 -7.25 3.43
N GLU A 83 -7.39 -7.79 2.81
CA GLU A 83 -7.31 -9.02 2.02
C GLU A 83 -6.26 -8.94 0.92
N ALA A 84 -6.23 -7.83 0.18
CA ALA A 84 -5.26 -7.64 -0.88
C ALA A 84 -3.81 -7.73 -0.41
N LEU A 85 -3.50 -7.31 0.81
CA LEU A 85 -2.15 -7.43 1.39
C LEU A 85 -1.68 -8.89 1.52
N TYR A 86 -2.60 -9.84 1.66
CA TYR A 86 -2.28 -11.27 1.79
C TYR A 86 -2.18 -11.99 0.45
N TRP A 87 -2.64 -11.42 -0.67
CA TRP A 87 -2.64 -12.08 -1.98
C TRP A 87 -1.28 -12.62 -2.43
N PRO A 88 -0.15 -11.89 -2.27
CA PRO A 88 1.16 -12.45 -2.65
C PRO A 88 1.52 -13.70 -1.85
N ALA A 89 1.18 -13.74 -0.57
CA ALA A 89 1.42 -14.91 0.28
C ALA A 89 0.49 -16.07 -0.05
N GLN A 90 -0.76 -15.78 -0.40
CA GLN A 90 -1.79 -16.78 -0.64
C GLN A 90 -1.66 -17.43 -2.02
N TYR A 91 -1.37 -16.66 -3.06
CA TYR A 91 -1.47 -17.12 -4.46
C TYR A 91 -0.14 -17.30 -5.18
N SER A 92 0.96 -16.72 -4.69
CA SER A 92 2.20 -16.76 -5.46
C SER A 92 3.43 -17.26 -4.70
N VAL A 93 3.49 -17.11 -3.38
CA VAL A 93 4.71 -17.42 -2.62
C VAL A 93 5.09 -18.90 -2.66
N VAL A 94 4.12 -19.80 -2.63
CA VAL A 94 4.36 -21.26 -2.56
C VAL A 94 4.94 -21.77 -3.87
N GLU A 95 4.36 -21.39 -4.99
CA GLU A 95 4.77 -21.88 -6.31
C GLU A 95 5.90 -21.05 -6.92
N LEU A 96 5.94 -19.76 -6.64
CA LEU A 96 6.81 -18.77 -7.26
C LEU A 96 7.54 -17.89 -6.24
N PRO A 97 8.32 -18.45 -5.31
CA PRO A 97 8.92 -17.67 -4.22
C PRO A 97 9.86 -16.55 -4.71
N THR A 98 10.65 -16.81 -5.74
CA THR A 98 11.54 -15.82 -6.34
C THR A 98 10.77 -14.70 -7.02
N ALA A 99 9.74 -15.04 -7.78
CA ALA A 99 8.89 -14.06 -8.45
C ALA A 99 8.14 -13.18 -7.44
N THR A 100 7.64 -13.78 -6.36
CA THR A 100 6.99 -13.06 -5.25
C THR A 100 7.95 -12.11 -4.54
N ARG A 101 9.20 -12.52 -4.33
CA ARG A 101 10.23 -11.64 -3.76
C ARG A 101 10.51 -10.43 -4.66
N VAL A 102 10.60 -10.63 -5.96
CA VAL A 102 10.78 -9.54 -6.94
C VAL A 102 9.56 -8.63 -7.00
N LEU A 103 8.35 -9.20 -6.97
CA LEU A 103 7.10 -8.44 -6.90
C LEU A 103 7.07 -7.53 -5.66
N ASN A 104 7.37 -8.07 -4.48
CA ASN A 104 7.39 -7.31 -3.23
C ASN A 104 8.43 -6.17 -3.28
N LEU A 105 9.58 -6.41 -3.88
CA LEU A 105 10.59 -5.36 -4.08
C LEU A 105 10.09 -4.25 -5.01
N TRP A 106 9.42 -4.62 -6.11
CA TRP A 106 8.83 -3.67 -7.04
C TRP A 106 7.72 -2.85 -6.36
N LEU A 107 6.81 -3.48 -5.62
CA LEU A 107 5.75 -2.82 -4.86
C LEU A 107 6.33 -1.81 -3.86
N ARG A 108 7.38 -2.22 -3.14
CA ARG A 108 8.09 -1.33 -2.21
C ARG A 108 8.64 -0.09 -2.93
N CYS A 109 9.29 -0.27 -4.07
CA CYS A 109 9.81 0.85 -4.87
C CYS A 109 8.68 1.79 -5.32
N LYS A 110 7.54 1.25 -5.75
CA LYS A 110 6.38 2.05 -6.17
C LYS A 110 5.77 2.87 -5.03
N VAL A 111 5.66 2.27 -3.84
CA VAL A 111 5.04 2.94 -2.68
C VAL A 111 5.96 3.98 -2.07
N TYR A 112 7.26 3.70 -2.00
CA TYR A 112 8.25 4.58 -1.36
C TYR A 112 9.04 5.46 -2.36
N ARG A 113 8.56 5.59 -3.59
CA ARG A 113 9.19 6.38 -4.66
C ARG A 113 10.65 5.97 -4.94
N GLY A 114 10.94 4.68 -4.77
CA GLY A 114 12.23 4.10 -5.12
C GLY A 114 12.36 3.85 -6.63
N ASN A 115 13.61 3.72 -7.08
CA ASN A 115 13.89 3.31 -8.46
C ASN A 115 14.15 1.81 -8.50
N PHE A 116 13.19 1.04 -9.04
CA PHE A 116 13.27 -0.41 -9.13
C PHE A 116 14.44 -0.88 -9.99
N ASP A 117 14.68 -0.23 -11.14
CA ASP A 117 15.77 -0.58 -12.04
C ASP A 117 17.14 -0.46 -11.35
N ARG A 118 17.35 0.65 -10.62
CA ARG A 118 18.58 0.87 -9.87
C ARG A 118 18.77 -0.18 -8.76
N VAL A 119 17.70 -0.58 -8.09
CA VAL A 119 17.78 -1.63 -7.06
C VAL A 119 18.16 -2.96 -7.66
N ILE A 120 17.61 -3.33 -8.82
CA ILE A 120 17.94 -4.56 -9.53
C ILE A 120 19.40 -4.55 -10.00
N GLU A 121 19.87 -3.44 -10.58
CA GLU A 121 21.26 -3.27 -11.01
C GLU A 121 22.24 -3.36 -9.84
N THR A 122 21.91 -2.79 -8.69
CA THR A 122 22.76 -2.83 -7.49
C THR A 122 22.86 -4.24 -6.92
N ARG A 123 21.75 -4.98 -6.90
CA ARG A 123 21.72 -6.35 -6.37
C ARG A 123 22.40 -7.37 -7.27
N ARG A 124 22.45 -7.12 -8.58
CA ARG A 124 23.08 -7.99 -9.60
C ARG A 124 22.58 -9.45 -9.60
N GLU A 125 21.43 -9.74 -9.01
CA GLU A 125 20.87 -11.09 -8.99
C GLU A 125 20.22 -11.45 -10.34
N PHE A 126 19.59 -10.47 -10.99
CA PHE A 126 18.85 -10.64 -12.23
C PHE A 126 19.11 -9.50 -13.20
N SER A 127 18.95 -9.77 -14.49
CA SER A 127 18.84 -8.69 -15.49
C SER A 127 17.50 -7.94 -15.30
N ARG A 128 17.44 -6.68 -15.75
CA ARG A 128 16.19 -5.89 -15.70
C ARG A 128 15.03 -6.63 -16.35
N ALA A 129 15.25 -7.17 -17.55
CA ALA A 129 14.21 -7.91 -18.27
C ALA A 129 13.70 -9.13 -17.49
N THR A 130 14.61 -9.88 -16.85
CA THR A 130 14.26 -11.03 -16.01
C THR A 130 13.46 -10.61 -14.78
N ALA A 131 13.85 -9.51 -14.11
CA ALA A 131 13.14 -8.99 -12.96
C ALA A 131 11.69 -8.59 -13.31
N TYR A 132 11.48 -7.91 -14.44
CA TYR A 132 10.14 -7.56 -14.91
C TYR A 132 9.30 -8.80 -15.27
N ARG A 133 9.89 -9.82 -15.88
CA ARG A 133 9.22 -11.11 -16.14
C ARG A 133 8.79 -11.81 -14.86
N TYR A 134 9.62 -11.82 -13.84
CA TYR A 134 9.25 -12.39 -12.54
C TYR A 134 8.11 -11.62 -11.88
N ARG A 135 8.14 -10.29 -11.90
CA ARG A 135 7.03 -9.46 -11.42
C ARG A 135 5.73 -9.83 -12.12
N ASP A 136 5.74 -9.87 -13.46
CA ASP A 136 4.54 -10.12 -14.26
C ASP A 136 4.02 -11.54 -14.05
N LYS A 137 4.92 -12.51 -13.88
CA LYS A 137 4.56 -13.90 -13.57
C LYS A 137 3.87 -14.02 -12.20
N ALA A 138 4.35 -13.31 -11.19
CA ALA A 138 3.71 -13.30 -9.88
C ALA A 138 2.33 -12.61 -9.93
N LEU A 139 2.21 -11.49 -10.61
CA LEU A 139 0.93 -10.79 -10.80
C LEU A 139 -0.09 -11.66 -11.56
N ALA A 140 0.35 -12.37 -12.59
CA ALA A 140 -0.51 -13.28 -13.34
C ALA A 140 -1.00 -14.45 -12.47
N ALA A 141 -0.13 -15.03 -11.64
CA ALA A 141 -0.51 -16.10 -10.72
C ALA A 141 -1.56 -15.64 -9.70
N ILE A 142 -1.42 -14.42 -9.18
CA ILE A 142 -2.40 -13.82 -8.27
C ILE A 142 -3.73 -13.59 -9.00
N ALA A 143 -3.72 -13.05 -10.21
CA ALA A 143 -4.94 -12.82 -10.99
C ALA A 143 -5.71 -14.11 -11.22
N VAL A 144 -5.04 -15.18 -11.62
CA VAL A 144 -5.65 -16.52 -11.82
C VAL A 144 -6.21 -17.06 -10.49
N GLY A 145 -5.51 -16.88 -9.38
CA GLY A 145 -5.98 -17.29 -8.06
C GLY A 145 -7.25 -16.56 -7.63
N LEU A 146 -7.30 -15.24 -7.85
CA LEU A 146 -8.46 -14.41 -7.52
C LEU A 146 -9.70 -14.77 -8.36
N GLU A 147 -9.50 -15.10 -9.63
CA GLU A 147 -10.60 -15.58 -10.48
C GLU A 147 -11.10 -16.94 -10.08
N ARG A 148 -10.20 -17.87 -9.75
CA ARG A 148 -10.57 -19.20 -9.27
C ARG A 148 -11.39 -19.12 -7.97
N ASP A 149 -11.04 -18.20 -7.08
CA ASP A 149 -11.70 -18.01 -5.79
C ASP A 149 -12.89 -17.02 -5.89
N GLU A 150 -13.28 -16.62 -7.10
CA GLU A 150 -14.42 -15.75 -7.40
C GLU A 150 -14.41 -14.42 -6.61
N VAL A 151 -13.21 -13.87 -6.37
CA VAL A 151 -13.07 -12.60 -5.67
C VAL A 151 -13.60 -11.46 -6.55
N PRO A 152 -14.54 -10.63 -6.05
CA PRO A 152 -15.11 -9.55 -6.86
C PRO A 152 -14.04 -8.50 -7.20
N THR A 153 -14.11 -7.99 -8.42
CA THR A 153 -13.32 -6.83 -8.84
C THR A 153 -13.81 -5.56 -8.14
N PRO A 154 -12.95 -4.58 -7.88
CA PRO A 154 -13.29 -3.35 -7.17
C PRO A 154 -14.21 -2.43 -7.94
#